data_51f108b524fd62323b72c6286d8616a3
#
_entry.id   51f108b524fd62323b72c6286d8616a3
#
_cell.length_a   1.000
_cell.length_b   1.000
_cell.length_c   1.000
_cell.angle_alpha   90.00
_cell.angle_beta   90.00
_cell.angle_gamma   90.00
#
_symmetry.space_group_name_H-M   'P 1'
#
loop_
_entity.id
_entity.type
_entity.pdbx_description
1 polymer ?
#
loop_
_entity_poly.entity_id
_entity_poly.type
_entity_poly.pdbx_seq_one_letter_code
_entity_poly.pdbx_strand_id
1 'polypeptide(L)'
;MLGFVHANFAQPLSVKDIADSARLNKNRCTALFKTHTNMSPIKYVNEYRLYTAKNMILHTDRSISDISADVGYNQISHFIEQFRLNYGMSPLKYRHKFGQEA
;
A
#
# COMPACT_ATOMS: atom_id res chain seq x y z
N MET A 1 12.20 8.07 7.28
CA MET A 1 11.62 7.70 5.98
C MET A 1 10.33 6.89 6.10
N LEU A 2 10.30 5.88 6.96
CA LEU A 2 9.09 5.07 7.12
C LEU A 2 7.92 5.89 7.66
N GLY A 3 8.16 6.78 8.62
CA GLY A 3 7.12 7.67 9.14
C GLY A 3 6.53 8.57 8.06
N PHE A 4 7.35 9.07 7.14
CA PHE A 4 6.88 9.87 6.01
C PHE A 4 5.99 9.03 5.09
N VAL A 5 6.38 7.79 4.79
CA VAL A 5 5.58 6.89 3.96
C VAL A 5 4.24 6.58 4.65
N HIS A 6 4.27 6.26 5.93
CA HIS A 6 3.05 5.93 6.66
C HIS A 6 2.08 7.12 6.76
N ALA A 7 2.60 8.35 6.78
CA ALA A 7 1.77 9.54 6.82
C ALA A 7 1.23 9.95 5.43
N ASN A 8 1.88 9.53 4.35
CA ASN A 8 1.60 10.03 3.00
C ASN A 8 1.31 8.94 1.96
N PHE A 9 1.17 7.69 2.37
CA PHE A 9 1.05 6.56 1.44
C PHE A 9 -0.15 6.66 0.50
N ALA A 10 -1.22 7.33 0.92
CA ALA A 10 -2.44 7.46 0.13
C ALA A 10 -2.33 8.51 -0.97
N GLN A 11 -1.24 9.26 -1.00
CA GLN A 11 -0.96 10.27 -2.01
C GLN A 11 0.06 9.74 -3.01
N PRO A 12 0.17 10.34 -4.22
CA PRO A 12 1.23 9.97 -5.14
C PRO A 12 2.60 10.21 -4.49
N LEU A 13 3.42 9.16 -4.42
CA LEU A 13 4.76 9.25 -3.84
C LEU A 13 5.78 8.72 -4.85
N SER A 14 6.87 9.49 -5.02
CA SER A 14 8.03 9.07 -5.78
C SER A 14 9.18 8.73 -4.84
N VAL A 15 10.19 8.03 -5.36
CA VAL A 15 11.43 7.80 -4.61
C VAL A 15 12.05 9.13 -4.19
N LYS A 16 11.96 10.14 -5.07
CA LYS A 16 12.49 11.48 -4.77
C LYS A 16 11.79 12.09 -3.55
N ASP A 17 10.47 11.99 -3.47
CA ASP A 17 9.72 12.52 -2.32
C ASP A 17 10.17 11.89 -1.02
N ILE A 18 10.34 10.58 -1.02
CA ILE A 18 10.78 9.83 0.17
C ILE A 18 12.21 10.19 0.53
N ALA A 19 13.10 10.27 -0.45
CA ALA A 19 14.50 10.64 -0.25
C ALA A 19 14.61 12.06 0.31
N ASP A 20 13.86 13.00 -0.27
CA ASP A 20 13.87 14.41 0.18
C ASP A 20 13.41 14.54 1.63
N SER A 21 12.47 13.71 2.07
CA SER A 21 11.99 13.76 3.46
C SER A 21 13.09 13.48 4.49
N ALA A 22 14.12 12.72 4.08
CA ALA A 22 15.25 12.38 4.93
C ALA A 22 16.54 13.09 4.50
N ARG A 23 16.45 14.01 3.54
CA ARG A 23 17.61 14.73 2.97
C ARG A 23 18.66 13.79 2.38
N LEU A 24 18.19 12.77 1.69
CA LEU A 24 19.05 11.76 1.04
C LEU A 24 18.88 11.86 -0.47
N ASN A 25 19.87 11.37 -1.23
CA ASN A 25 19.70 11.16 -2.66
C ASN A 25 18.94 9.83 -2.89
N LYS A 26 18.48 9.62 -4.13
CA LYS A 26 17.68 8.44 -4.47
C LYS A 26 18.43 7.13 -4.21
N ASN A 27 19.72 7.08 -4.54
CA ASN A 27 20.54 5.87 -4.39
C ASN A 27 20.67 5.49 -2.92
N ARG A 28 20.94 6.46 -2.07
CA ARG A 28 21.05 6.24 -0.63
C ARG A 28 19.73 5.80 -0.02
N CYS A 29 18.65 6.45 -0.43
CA CYS A 29 17.30 6.09 -0.01
C CYS A 29 16.98 4.64 -0.36
N THR A 30 17.21 4.23 -1.61
CA THR A 30 16.98 2.88 -2.09
C THR A 30 17.81 1.86 -1.31
N ALA A 31 19.09 2.16 -1.06
CA ALA A 31 19.96 1.27 -0.30
C ALA A 31 19.48 1.07 1.13
N LEU A 32 19.06 2.15 1.80
CA LEU A 32 18.55 2.07 3.16
C LEU A 32 17.24 1.28 3.25
N PHE A 33 16.33 1.50 2.29
CA PHE A 33 15.10 0.70 2.24
C PHE A 33 15.39 -0.78 2.06
N LYS A 34 16.30 -1.12 1.14
CA LYS A 34 16.73 -2.51 0.92
C LYS A 34 17.28 -3.13 2.20
N THR A 35 18.13 -2.40 2.92
CA THR A 35 18.75 -2.89 4.14
C THR A 35 17.71 -3.13 5.25
N HIS A 36 16.77 -2.20 5.43
CA HIS A 36 15.82 -2.23 6.55
C HIS A 36 14.53 -2.99 6.26
N THR A 37 14.08 -3.05 5.00
CA THR A 37 12.80 -3.66 4.64
C THR A 37 12.91 -4.79 3.64
N ASN A 38 14.09 -5.05 3.07
CA ASN A 38 14.29 -5.96 1.94
C ASN A 38 13.51 -5.56 0.67
N MET A 39 13.06 -4.32 0.60
CA MET A 39 12.25 -3.82 -0.52
C MET A 39 12.79 -2.49 -1.02
N SER A 40 12.51 -2.19 -2.30
CA SER A 40 12.68 -0.83 -2.81
C SER A 40 11.64 0.08 -2.16
N PRO A 41 11.88 1.42 -2.14
CA PRO A 41 10.91 2.34 -1.55
C PRO A 41 9.51 2.24 -2.16
N ILE A 42 9.42 2.12 -3.49
CA ILE A 42 8.13 2.05 -4.18
C ILE A 42 7.41 0.73 -3.89
N LYS A 43 8.16 -0.37 -3.84
CA LYS A 43 7.57 -1.65 -3.46
C LYS A 43 7.03 -1.60 -2.03
N TYR A 44 7.75 -0.97 -1.12
CA TYR A 44 7.30 -0.80 0.26
C TYR A 44 6.00 0.00 0.32
N VAL A 45 5.90 1.12 -0.42
CA VAL A 45 4.68 1.92 -0.48
C VAL A 45 3.50 1.07 -0.95
N ASN A 46 3.68 0.30 -2.03
CA ASN A 46 2.61 -0.54 -2.56
C ASN A 46 2.19 -1.62 -1.57
N GLU A 47 3.15 -2.29 -0.91
CA GLU A 47 2.84 -3.28 0.12
C GLU A 47 2.08 -2.66 1.28
N TYR A 48 2.44 -1.46 1.69
CA TYR A 48 1.77 -0.77 2.78
C TYR A 48 0.33 -0.37 2.40
N ARG A 49 0.12 0.08 1.15
CA ARG A 49 -1.22 0.37 0.64
C ARG A 49 -2.11 -0.87 0.68
N LEU A 50 -1.59 -2.00 0.20
CA LEU A 50 -2.35 -3.26 0.18
C LEU A 50 -2.62 -3.79 1.58
N TYR A 51 -1.65 -3.68 2.47
CA TYR A 51 -1.82 -4.08 3.87
C TYR A 51 -2.92 -3.25 4.54
N THR A 52 -2.90 -1.94 4.37
CA THR A 52 -3.92 -1.05 4.92
C THR A 52 -5.30 -1.39 4.33
N ALA A 53 -5.37 -1.60 3.01
CA ALA A 53 -6.62 -2.00 2.35
C ALA A 53 -7.15 -3.33 2.89
N LYS A 54 -6.27 -4.31 3.09
CA LYS A 54 -6.66 -5.60 3.66
C LYS A 54 -7.35 -5.43 5.01
N ASN A 55 -6.79 -4.61 5.88
CA ASN A 55 -7.38 -4.35 7.18
C ASN A 55 -8.75 -3.66 7.08
N MET A 56 -8.89 -2.71 6.16
CA MET A 56 -10.17 -2.06 5.91
C MET A 56 -11.22 -3.04 5.35
N ILE A 57 -10.80 -3.94 4.46
CA ILE A 57 -11.67 -4.97 3.90
C ILE A 57 -12.20 -5.89 5.01
N LEU A 58 -11.33 -6.27 5.93
CA LEU A 58 -11.68 -7.20 7.01
C LEU A 58 -12.51 -6.56 8.12
N HIS A 59 -12.31 -5.28 8.39
CA HIS A 59 -12.83 -4.65 9.61
C HIS A 59 -13.82 -3.52 9.37
N THR A 60 -14.15 -3.20 8.12
CA THR A 60 -15.13 -2.16 7.80
C THR A 60 -16.12 -2.65 6.75
N ASP A 61 -17.22 -1.92 6.59
CA ASP A 61 -18.23 -2.16 5.56
C ASP A 61 -18.00 -1.32 4.31
N ARG A 62 -16.91 -0.57 4.25
CA ARG A 62 -16.62 0.30 3.11
C ARG A 62 -16.53 -0.51 1.83
N SER A 63 -17.00 0.07 0.73
CA SER A 63 -16.95 -0.60 -0.57
C SER A 63 -15.50 -0.81 -1.00
N ILE A 64 -15.29 -1.80 -1.85
CA ILE A 64 -13.96 -2.05 -2.41
C ILE A 64 -13.47 -0.83 -3.20
N SER A 65 -14.39 -0.17 -3.91
CA SER A 65 -14.05 1.05 -4.66
C SER A 65 -13.56 2.17 -3.73
N ASP A 66 -14.26 2.40 -2.63
CA ASP A 66 -13.87 3.43 -1.66
C ASP A 66 -12.53 3.11 -1.00
N ILE A 67 -12.32 1.85 -0.62
CA ILE A 67 -11.06 1.40 -0.04
C ILE A 67 -9.91 1.62 -1.02
N SER A 68 -10.10 1.25 -2.28
CA SER A 68 -9.09 1.46 -3.33
C SER A 68 -8.65 2.91 -3.40
N ALA A 69 -9.60 3.83 -3.42
CA ALA A 69 -9.31 5.27 -3.45
C ALA A 69 -8.63 5.75 -2.17
N ASP A 70 -9.13 5.28 -1.01
CA ASP A 70 -8.62 5.69 0.29
C ASP A 70 -7.14 5.32 0.48
N VAL A 71 -6.69 4.21 -0.10
CA VAL A 71 -5.29 3.77 0.02
C VAL A 71 -4.40 4.25 -1.12
N GLY A 72 -4.93 5.06 -2.04
CA GLY A 72 -4.13 5.76 -3.03
C GLY A 72 -4.09 5.17 -4.42
N TYR A 73 -5.00 4.26 -4.76
CA TYR A 73 -5.10 3.75 -6.13
C TYR A 73 -6.03 4.62 -6.96
N ASN A 74 -5.57 5.03 -8.13
CA ASN A 74 -6.37 5.85 -9.05
C ASN A 74 -7.39 5.03 -9.83
N GLN A 75 -7.11 3.73 -10.04
CA GLN A 75 -7.98 2.84 -10.80
C GLN A 75 -8.24 1.59 -9.97
N ILE A 76 -9.52 1.27 -9.81
CA ILE A 76 -9.92 0.09 -9.03
C ILE A 76 -9.42 -1.21 -9.67
N SER A 77 -9.36 -1.29 -10.99
CA SER A 77 -8.87 -2.49 -11.69
C SER A 77 -7.41 -2.79 -11.32
N HIS A 78 -6.57 -1.78 -11.22
CA HIS A 78 -5.18 -1.93 -10.80
C HIS A 78 -5.09 -2.41 -9.35
N PHE A 79 -5.91 -1.83 -8.48
CA PHE A 79 -5.98 -2.26 -7.08
C PHE A 79 -6.36 -3.74 -6.97
N ILE A 80 -7.42 -4.16 -7.66
CA ILE A 80 -7.92 -5.53 -7.61
C ILE A 80 -6.84 -6.51 -8.08
N GLU A 81 -6.13 -6.18 -9.17
CA GLU A 81 -5.07 -7.02 -9.69
C GLU A 81 -3.92 -7.14 -8.68
N GLN A 82 -3.45 -6.04 -8.15
CA GLN A 82 -2.35 -6.04 -7.17
C GLN A 82 -2.74 -6.76 -5.89
N PHE A 83 -3.96 -6.58 -5.43
CA PHE A 83 -4.45 -7.29 -4.25
C PHE A 83 -4.46 -8.80 -4.49
N ARG A 84 -5.00 -9.23 -5.64
CA ARG A 84 -5.06 -10.64 -6.00
C ARG A 84 -3.66 -11.28 -6.09
N LEU A 85 -2.70 -10.56 -6.66
CA LEU A 85 -1.32 -11.04 -6.76
C LEU A 85 -0.68 -11.23 -5.38
N ASN A 86 -1.01 -10.37 -4.43
CA ASN A 86 -0.40 -10.40 -3.09
C ASN A 86 -1.12 -11.35 -2.12
N TYR A 87 -2.43 -11.50 -2.24
CA TYR A 87 -3.23 -12.25 -1.28
C TYR A 87 -3.92 -13.48 -1.88
N GLY A 88 -3.72 -13.75 -3.15
CA GLY A 88 -4.20 -14.97 -3.80
C GLY A 88 -5.66 -14.96 -4.22
N MET A 89 -6.40 -13.90 -3.94
CA MET A 89 -7.81 -13.78 -4.33
C MET A 89 -8.22 -12.31 -4.40
N SER A 90 -9.38 -12.04 -5.04
CA SER A 90 -9.88 -10.69 -5.17
C SER A 90 -10.26 -10.10 -3.81
N PRO A 91 -10.29 -8.76 -3.67
CA PRO A 91 -10.71 -8.12 -2.41
C PRO A 91 -12.09 -8.58 -1.94
N LEU A 92 -13.04 -8.71 -2.85
CA LEU A 92 -14.40 -9.12 -2.49
C LEU A 92 -14.45 -10.56 -1.99
N LYS A 93 -13.73 -11.46 -2.67
CA LYS A 93 -13.60 -12.86 -2.21
C LYS A 93 -12.91 -12.92 -0.85
N TYR A 94 -11.89 -12.11 -0.66
CA TYR A 94 -11.15 -12.05 0.61
C TYR A 94 -12.08 -11.63 1.75
N ARG A 95 -12.93 -10.62 1.52
CA ARG A 95 -13.92 -10.18 2.50
C ARG A 95 -14.90 -11.28 2.83
N HIS A 96 -15.42 -12.00 1.82
CA HIS A 96 -16.35 -13.09 2.03
C HIS A 96 -15.74 -14.24 2.81
N LYS A 97 -14.48 -14.53 2.56
CA LYS A 97 -13.80 -15.68 3.18
C LYS A 97 -13.30 -15.37 4.59
N PHE A 98 -12.74 -14.19 4.81
CA PHE A 98 -12.05 -13.85 6.05
C PHE A 98 -12.67 -12.68 6.81
N GLY A 99 -13.59 -11.94 6.19
CA GLY A 99 -14.20 -10.77 6.81
C GLY A 99 -15.02 -11.16 8.03
N GLN A 100 -15.10 -10.23 9.00
CA GLN A 100 -15.94 -10.42 10.17
C GLN A 100 -17.40 -10.20 9.77
N GLU A 101 -18.25 -11.12 10.15
CA GLU A 101 -19.69 -10.92 10.02
C GLU A 101 -20.13 -9.98 11.13
N ALA A 102 -21.00 -9.05 10.77
CA ALA A 102 -21.55 -8.12 11.72
C ALA A 102 -22.41 -8.85 12.77
#